data_9c7c8a1362f2fba1104efbda1b45eb9c
#
_entry.id   9c7c8a1362f2fba1104efbda1b45eb9c
#
_cell.length_a   1.000
_cell.length_b   1.000
_cell.length_c   1.000
_cell.angle_alpha   90.00
_cell.angle_beta   90.00
_cell.angle_gamma   90.00
#
_symmetry.space_group_name_H-M   'P 1'
#
loop_
_entity.id
_entity.type
_entity.pdbx_description
1 polymer ?
#
loop_
_entity_poly.entity_id
_entity_poly.type
_entity_poly.pdbx_seq_one_letter_code
_entity_poly.pdbx_strand_id
1 'polypeptide(L)'
;SSGLRLETLFRGRQNLNQREVGDLTGQLATLLGAGLPLDRSLGILVELAENERVERTLSKVRDRVREGVALSDALEERHGTFSRFYINMVRAGEMGGALDQTLARMSEYLERSKALKDGVVSALIYPALLVILAIASLMLLMIYVIPQFTPMFEDFGGELPMLTRIVIATGDLLKNFWWGILILIGAGALWFRGQMRKPASRLRWDRRFLHMKWVGDVIAKIEMARLARTTGTLLVNGVPLLSAISI
;
A
#
# COMPACT_ATOMS: atom_id res chain seq x y z
N SER A 1 12.09 29.32 14.27
CA SER A 1 10.93 28.39 14.33
C SER A 1 10.64 27.69 12.99
N SER A 2 11.52 27.77 11.99
CA SER A 2 11.33 27.12 10.65
C SER A 2 11.98 25.73 10.55
N GLY A 3 12.81 25.33 11.50
CA GLY A 3 13.53 24.04 11.47
C GLY A 3 12.65 22.81 11.76
N LEU A 4 11.62 22.96 12.59
CA LEU A 4 10.77 21.85 13.03
C LEU A 4 9.85 21.27 11.93
N ARG A 5 9.56 22.03 10.86
CA ARG A 5 8.72 21.55 9.74
C ARG A 5 9.50 20.73 8.72
N LEU A 6 10.79 20.93 8.59
CA LEU A 6 11.63 20.17 7.66
C LEU A 6 11.94 18.77 8.19
N GLU A 7 12.18 18.62 9.50
CA GLU A 7 12.43 17.31 10.11
C GLU A 7 11.22 16.36 10.00
N THR A 8 9.99 16.87 10.05
CA THR A 8 8.78 16.03 9.88
C THR A 8 8.58 15.55 8.45
N LEU A 9 9.05 16.31 7.44
CA LEU A 9 9.02 15.90 6.03
C LEU A 9 10.09 14.85 5.70
N PHE A 10 11.24 14.89 6.38
CA PHE A 10 12.32 13.91 6.22
C PHE A 10 12.06 12.61 7.01
N ARG A 11 11.29 12.63 8.09
CA ARG A 11 10.91 11.43 8.87
C ARG A 11 10.15 10.38 8.03
N GLY A 12 9.35 10.79 7.05
CA GLY A 12 8.65 9.86 6.14
C GLY A 12 9.57 9.11 5.16
N ARG A 13 10.82 9.55 5.03
CA ARG A 13 11.84 8.94 4.14
C ARG A 13 12.75 7.92 4.84
N GLN A 14 12.63 7.76 6.15
CA GLN A 14 13.50 6.86 6.94
C GLN A 14 12.96 5.44 7.11
N ASN A 15 11.67 5.21 6.84
CA ASN A 15 11.07 3.89 7.00
C ASN A 15 11.40 2.98 5.82
N LEU A 16 11.66 1.70 6.11
CA LEU A 16 11.86 0.68 5.09
C LEU A 16 10.56 0.45 4.30
N ASN A 17 10.73 0.13 3.02
CA ASN A 17 9.62 -0.25 2.17
C ASN A 17 9.21 -1.71 2.51
N GLN A 18 7.97 -2.07 2.23
CA GLN A 18 7.44 -3.41 2.49
C GLN A 18 8.24 -4.51 1.76
N ARG A 19 8.83 -4.19 0.60
CA ARG A 19 9.75 -5.05 -0.12
C ARG A 19 11.04 -5.27 0.66
N GLU A 20 11.68 -4.20 1.12
CA GLU A 20 12.91 -4.26 1.91
C GLU A 20 12.70 -5.08 3.20
N VAL A 21 11.57 -4.91 3.88
CA VAL A 21 11.21 -5.72 5.07
C VAL A 21 11.08 -7.20 4.70
N GLY A 22 10.46 -7.53 3.55
CA GLY A 22 10.32 -8.91 3.09
C GLY A 22 11.67 -9.56 2.79
N ASP A 23 12.51 -8.87 2.02
CA ASP A 23 13.84 -9.35 1.61
C ASP A 23 14.74 -9.56 2.86
N LEU A 24 14.74 -8.62 3.81
CA LEU A 24 15.45 -8.74 5.09
C LEU A 24 14.95 -9.91 5.94
N THR A 25 13.64 -10.13 5.98
CA THR A 25 13.04 -11.25 6.73
C THR A 25 13.49 -12.58 6.16
N GLY A 26 13.49 -12.72 4.83
CA GLY A 26 13.95 -13.94 4.15
C GLY A 26 15.42 -14.22 4.35
N GLN A 27 16.26 -13.19 4.23
CA GLN A 27 17.70 -13.31 4.49
C GLN A 27 18.00 -13.69 5.94
N LEU A 28 17.32 -13.04 6.91
CA LEU A 28 17.48 -13.34 8.33
C LEU A 28 17.02 -14.78 8.65
N ALA A 29 15.88 -15.21 8.10
CA ALA A 29 15.38 -16.56 8.25
C ALA A 29 16.38 -17.59 7.72
N THR A 30 17.00 -17.34 6.57
CA THR A 30 18.00 -18.22 5.96
C THR A 30 19.25 -18.35 6.84
N LEU A 31 19.76 -17.23 7.36
CA LEU A 31 20.95 -17.23 8.21
C LEU A 31 20.70 -17.94 9.54
N LEU A 32 19.56 -17.68 10.19
CA LEU A 32 19.18 -18.36 11.43
C LEU A 32 18.89 -19.86 11.21
N GLY A 33 18.22 -20.20 10.10
CA GLY A 33 18.00 -21.60 9.70
C GLY A 33 19.28 -22.37 9.41
N ALA A 34 20.34 -21.67 9.00
CA ALA A 34 21.69 -22.24 8.88
C ALA A 34 22.43 -22.34 10.23
N GLY A 35 21.78 -21.99 11.35
CA GLY A 35 22.35 -22.10 12.69
C GLY A 35 23.24 -20.92 13.11
N LEU A 36 23.26 -19.81 12.36
CA LEU A 36 24.03 -18.65 12.78
C LEU A 36 23.34 -17.94 13.97
N PRO A 37 24.11 -17.42 14.93
CA PRO A 37 23.59 -16.60 16.00
C PRO A 37 22.93 -15.31 15.47
N LEU A 38 21.91 -14.82 16.16
CA LEU A 38 21.11 -13.66 15.75
C LEU A 38 21.95 -12.38 15.54
N ASP A 39 22.88 -12.08 16.45
CA ASP A 39 23.73 -10.89 16.37
C ASP A 39 24.65 -10.94 15.16
N ARG A 40 25.20 -12.13 14.86
CA ARG A 40 26.06 -12.37 13.68
C ARG A 40 25.24 -12.26 12.39
N SER A 41 24.04 -12.82 12.37
CA SER A 41 23.12 -12.74 11.23
C SER A 41 22.77 -11.30 10.93
N LEU A 42 22.42 -10.49 11.95
CA LEU A 42 22.18 -9.05 11.80
C LEU A 42 23.44 -8.31 11.34
N GLY A 43 24.63 -8.69 11.79
CA GLY A 43 25.89 -8.13 11.34
C GLY A 43 26.11 -8.32 9.84
N ILE A 44 25.89 -9.53 9.34
CA ILE A 44 25.99 -9.85 7.91
C ILE A 44 24.97 -9.03 7.10
N LEU A 45 23.73 -8.90 7.59
CA LEU A 45 22.71 -8.11 6.89
C LEU A 45 23.06 -6.62 6.84
N VAL A 46 23.75 -6.08 7.84
CA VAL A 46 24.25 -4.69 7.81
C VAL A 46 25.32 -4.53 6.72
N GLU A 47 26.23 -5.50 6.58
CA GLU A 47 27.30 -5.48 5.57
C GLU A 47 26.76 -5.65 4.14
N LEU A 48 25.67 -6.42 3.98
CA LEU A 48 25.00 -6.66 2.70
C LEU A 48 23.95 -5.60 2.34
N ALA A 49 23.75 -4.59 3.17
CA ALA A 49 22.71 -3.59 2.96
C ALA A 49 22.91 -2.80 1.66
N GLU A 50 21.95 -2.84 0.76
CA GLU A 50 22.00 -2.20 -0.55
C GLU A 50 21.90 -0.66 -0.47
N ASN A 51 21.37 -0.13 0.62
CA ASN A 51 21.22 1.31 0.80
C ASN A 51 21.41 1.73 2.27
N GLU A 52 21.88 2.95 2.44
CA GLU A 52 22.23 3.56 3.73
C GLU A 52 21.05 3.56 4.73
N ARG A 53 19.81 3.57 4.24
CA ARG A 53 18.60 3.56 5.08
C ARG A 53 18.41 2.18 5.71
N VAL A 54 18.57 1.12 4.94
CA VAL A 54 18.52 -0.28 5.41
C VAL A 54 19.66 -0.51 6.40
N GLU A 55 20.88 -0.15 6.03
CA GLU A 55 22.06 -0.26 6.87
C GLU A 55 21.87 0.41 8.23
N ARG A 56 21.45 1.67 8.25
CA ARG A 56 21.20 2.42 9.50
C ARG A 56 20.11 1.78 10.38
N THR A 57 19.07 1.25 9.75
CA THR A 57 17.98 0.60 10.49
C THR A 57 18.47 -0.70 11.12
N LEU A 58 19.15 -1.54 10.34
CA LEU A 58 19.70 -2.81 10.80
C LEU A 58 20.81 -2.63 11.84
N SER A 59 21.72 -1.65 11.67
CA SER A 59 22.76 -1.36 12.66
C SER A 59 22.16 -1.04 14.02
N LYS A 60 21.12 -0.22 14.05
CA LYS A 60 20.42 0.12 15.30
C LYS A 60 19.74 -1.09 15.94
N VAL A 61 19.11 -1.95 15.14
CA VAL A 61 18.49 -3.18 15.64
C VAL A 61 19.56 -4.13 16.18
N ARG A 62 20.66 -4.34 15.44
CA ARG A 62 21.79 -5.17 15.87
C ARG A 62 22.39 -4.67 17.18
N ASP A 63 22.62 -3.35 17.31
CA ASP A 63 23.24 -2.78 18.49
C ASP A 63 22.35 -2.99 19.72
N ARG A 64 21.03 -2.85 19.59
CA ARG A 64 20.07 -3.16 20.67
C ARG A 64 20.07 -4.65 21.05
N VAL A 65 20.10 -5.53 20.05
CA VAL A 65 20.21 -7.00 20.31
C VAL A 65 21.51 -7.35 21.01
N ARG A 66 22.63 -6.70 20.68
CA ARG A 66 23.92 -6.86 21.38
C ARG A 66 23.89 -6.36 22.82
N GLU A 67 23.04 -5.37 23.12
CA GLU A 67 22.79 -4.92 24.50
C GLU A 67 21.90 -5.89 25.29
N GLY A 68 21.46 -7.00 24.68
CA GLY A 68 20.62 -8.03 25.31
C GLY A 68 19.10 -7.74 25.21
N VAL A 69 18.70 -6.74 24.39
CA VAL A 69 17.28 -6.47 24.13
C VAL A 69 16.72 -7.51 23.15
N ALA A 70 15.50 -7.98 23.40
CA ALA A 70 14.81 -8.89 22.50
C ALA A 70 14.67 -8.28 21.10
N LEU A 71 14.77 -9.11 20.02
CA LEU A 71 14.64 -8.63 18.65
C LEU A 71 13.31 -7.92 18.41
N SER A 72 12.22 -8.48 18.96
CA SER A 72 10.87 -7.90 18.86
C SER A 72 10.82 -6.48 19.43
N ASP A 73 11.46 -6.22 20.57
CA ASP A 73 11.49 -4.91 21.20
C ASP A 73 12.39 -3.94 20.44
N ALA A 74 13.55 -4.40 19.95
CA ALA A 74 14.44 -3.62 19.10
C ALA A 74 13.75 -3.19 17.78
N LEU A 75 12.89 -4.04 17.21
CA LEU A 75 12.09 -3.72 16.03
C LEU A 75 10.94 -2.75 16.35
N GLU A 76 10.32 -2.86 17.54
CA GLU A 76 9.23 -1.97 17.99
C GLU A 76 9.71 -0.53 18.15
N GLU A 77 10.96 -0.33 18.60
CA GLU A 77 11.60 0.99 18.65
C GLU A 77 11.71 1.68 17.28
N ARG A 78 11.61 0.93 16.17
CA ARG A 78 11.62 1.46 14.79
C ARG A 78 10.23 1.82 14.31
N HIS A 79 9.59 2.77 15.02
CA HIS A 79 8.20 3.16 14.79
C HIS A 79 7.87 3.40 13.31
N GLY A 80 6.83 2.71 12.82
CA GLY A 80 6.31 2.86 11.45
C GLY A 80 7.07 2.07 10.38
N THR A 81 8.15 1.36 10.71
CA THR A 81 8.89 0.49 9.78
C THR A 81 8.29 -0.92 9.75
N PHE A 82 8.06 -1.50 10.91
CA PHE A 82 7.48 -2.83 11.06
C PHE A 82 6.04 -2.73 11.53
N SER A 83 5.17 -3.60 10.98
CA SER A 83 3.77 -3.64 11.42
C SER A 83 3.65 -4.30 12.80
N ARG A 84 2.59 -3.99 13.54
CA ARG A 84 2.32 -4.65 14.83
C ARG A 84 2.22 -6.17 14.69
N PHE A 85 1.61 -6.64 13.61
CA PHE A 85 1.55 -8.06 13.29
C PHE A 85 2.96 -8.67 13.17
N TYR A 86 3.87 -8.01 12.44
CA TYR A 86 5.25 -8.44 12.28
C TYR A 86 5.96 -8.58 13.64
N ILE A 87 5.89 -7.53 14.46
CA ILE A 87 6.52 -7.48 15.79
C ILE A 87 5.98 -8.59 16.70
N ASN A 88 4.66 -8.79 16.72
CA ASN A 88 4.04 -9.82 17.55
C ASN A 88 4.42 -11.25 17.11
N MET A 89 4.56 -11.49 15.80
CA MET A 89 5.04 -12.77 15.29
C MET A 89 6.50 -13.04 15.68
N VAL A 90 7.37 -12.03 15.56
CA VAL A 90 8.76 -12.13 16.01
C VAL A 90 8.82 -12.44 17.51
N ARG A 91 8.03 -11.71 18.31
CA ARG A 91 7.94 -11.93 19.77
C ARG A 91 7.49 -13.34 20.13
N ALA A 92 6.49 -13.86 19.42
CA ALA A 92 6.04 -15.24 19.63
C ALA A 92 7.13 -16.26 19.27
N GLY A 93 7.87 -16.03 18.17
CA GLY A 93 9.01 -16.86 17.77
C GLY A 93 10.17 -16.83 18.76
N GLU A 94 10.49 -15.66 19.32
CA GLU A 94 11.52 -15.52 20.36
C GLU A 94 11.13 -16.26 21.65
N MET A 95 9.90 -16.06 22.13
CA MET A 95 9.40 -16.72 23.35
C MET A 95 9.32 -18.24 23.18
N GLY A 96 9.02 -18.71 21.99
CA GLY A 96 8.93 -20.15 21.64
C GLY A 96 10.28 -20.79 21.29
N GLY A 97 11.36 -20.02 21.21
CA GLY A 97 12.68 -20.53 20.79
C GLY A 97 12.72 -21.03 19.33
N ALA A 98 11.76 -20.62 18.51
CA ALA A 98 11.58 -21.02 17.11
C ALA A 98 11.57 -19.79 16.17
N LEU A 99 12.51 -18.87 16.41
CA LEU A 99 12.60 -17.62 15.66
C LEU A 99 12.89 -17.85 14.17
N ASP A 100 13.76 -18.81 13.86
CA ASP A 100 14.12 -19.24 12.51
C ASP A 100 12.88 -19.67 11.70
N GLN A 101 12.08 -20.58 12.27
CA GLN A 101 10.86 -21.08 11.63
C GLN A 101 9.79 -19.98 11.50
N THR A 102 9.67 -19.13 12.51
CA THR A 102 8.70 -18.03 12.48
C THR A 102 9.05 -17.02 11.40
N LEU A 103 10.32 -16.65 11.28
CA LEU A 103 10.77 -15.73 10.22
C LEU A 103 10.67 -16.37 8.84
N ALA A 104 10.92 -17.67 8.68
CA ALA A 104 10.74 -18.38 7.41
C ALA A 104 9.28 -18.34 6.95
N ARG A 105 8.33 -18.66 7.85
CA ARG A 105 6.89 -18.56 7.54
C ARG A 105 6.46 -17.13 7.23
N MET A 106 7.04 -16.16 7.91
CA MET A 106 6.74 -14.74 7.68
C MET A 106 7.29 -14.25 6.34
N SER A 107 8.48 -14.70 5.96
CA SER A 107 9.04 -14.43 4.63
C SER A 107 8.11 -14.95 3.53
N GLU A 108 7.69 -16.20 3.63
CA GLU A 108 6.75 -16.80 2.69
C GLU A 108 5.41 -16.04 2.61
N TYR A 109 4.89 -15.60 3.76
CA TYR A 109 3.67 -14.77 3.80
C TYR A 109 3.87 -13.43 3.09
N LEU A 110 5.00 -12.74 3.34
CA LEU A 110 5.31 -11.45 2.73
C LEU A 110 5.51 -11.58 1.22
N GLU A 111 6.20 -12.63 0.76
CA GLU A 111 6.41 -12.93 -0.66
C GLU A 111 5.08 -13.21 -1.37
N ARG A 112 4.22 -14.06 -0.80
CA ARG A 112 2.89 -14.34 -1.36
C ARG A 112 2.02 -13.09 -1.41
N SER A 113 2.05 -12.28 -0.34
CA SER A 113 1.31 -11.02 -0.28
C SER A 113 1.77 -10.04 -1.36
N LYS A 114 3.08 -9.97 -1.60
CA LYS A 114 3.68 -9.17 -2.66
C LYS A 114 3.27 -9.70 -4.04
N ALA A 115 3.42 -11.00 -4.29
CA ALA A 115 3.06 -11.61 -5.56
C ALA A 115 1.57 -11.38 -5.91
N LEU A 116 0.68 -11.49 -4.94
CA LEU A 116 -0.74 -11.16 -5.12
C LEU A 116 -0.94 -9.69 -5.51
N LYS A 117 -0.29 -8.77 -4.80
CA LYS A 117 -0.39 -7.34 -5.09
C LYS A 117 0.15 -7.00 -6.48
N ASP A 118 1.31 -7.54 -6.83
CA ASP A 118 1.95 -7.32 -8.13
C ASP A 118 1.09 -7.93 -9.26
N GLY A 119 0.48 -9.09 -9.02
CA GLY A 119 -0.47 -9.72 -9.94
C GLY A 119 -1.71 -8.86 -10.19
N VAL A 120 -2.30 -8.30 -9.14
CA VAL A 120 -3.46 -7.38 -9.26
C VAL A 120 -3.07 -6.11 -10.01
N VAL A 121 -1.93 -5.50 -9.67
CA VAL A 121 -1.45 -4.29 -10.37
C VAL A 121 -1.22 -4.59 -11.84
N SER A 122 -0.54 -5.70 -12.17
CA SER A 122 -0.28 -6.11 -13.56
C SER A 122 -1.58 -6.36 -14.33
N ALA A 123 -2.56 -7.01 -13.72
CA ALA A 123 -3.85 -7.25 -14.35
C ALA A 123 -4.65 -5.96 -14.61
N LEU A 124 -4.43 -4.91 -13.82
CA LEU A 124 -5.11 -3.62 -13.98
C LEU A 124 -4.45 -2.70 -15.01
N ILE A 125 -3.20 -2.95 -15.40
CA ILE A 125 -2.48 -2.11 -16.38
C ILE A 125 -3.23 -2.08 -17.72
N TYR A 126 -3.64 -3.23 -18.23
CA TYR A 126 -4.33 -3.31 -19.53
C TYR A 126 -5.69 -2.61 -19.52
N PRO A 127 -6.62 -2.85 -18.58
CA PRO A 127 -7.86 -2.08 -18.47
C PRO A 127 -7.62 -0.57 -18.32
N ALA A 128 -6.64 -0.17 -17.53
CA ALA A 128 -6.30 1.24 -17.34
C ALA A 128 -5.85 1.89 -18.66
N LEU A 129 -4.99 1.20 -19.44
CA LEU A 129 -4.54 1.68 -20.73
C LEU A 129 -5.71 1.84 -21.71
N LEU A 130 -6.62 0.86 -21.78
CA LEU A 130 -7.81 0.93 -22.65
C LEU A 130 -8.70 2.11 -22.26
N VAL A 131 -8.96 2.33 -20.98
CA VAL A 131 -9.78 3.45 -20.51
C VAL A 131 -9.11 4.79 -20.85
N ILE A 132 -7.81 4.92 -20.64
CA ILE A 132 -7.06 6.13 -21.00
C ILE A 132 -7.16 6.40 -22.51
N LEU A 133 -6.96 5.36 -23.35
CA LEU A 133 -7.02 5.50 -24.79
C LEU A 133 -8.43 5.86 -25.27
N ALA A 134 -9.47 5.25 -24.69
CA ALA A 134 -10.86 5.56 -25.00
C ALA A 134 -11.21 7.01 -24.64
N ILE A 135 -10.80 7.48 -23.45
CA ILE A 135 -11.01 8.88 -23.03
C ILE A 135 -10.24 9.84 -23.95
N ALA A 136 -8.98 9.54 -24.28
CA ALA A 136 -8.17 10.37 -25.17
C ALA A 136 -8.80 10.46 -26.57
N SER A 137 -9.27 9.34 -27.12
CA SER A 137 -9.97 9.30 -28.42
C SER A 137 -11.26 10.11 -28.40
N LEU A 138 -12.06 9.97 -27.34
CA LEU A 138 -13.30 10.74 -27.18
C LEU A 138 -13.01 12.25 -27.07
N MET A 139 -12.00 12.64 -26.30
CA MET A 139 -11.57 14.03 -26.20
C MET A 139 -11.10 14.59 -27.54
N LEU A 140 -10.33 13.81 -28.30
CA LEU A 140 -9.87 14.23 -29.61
C LEU A 140 -11.07 14.47 -30.56
N LEU A 141 -12.04 13.57 -30.57
CA LEU A 141 -13.27 13.76 -31.36
C LEU A 141 -14.05 15.01 -30.93
N MET A 142 -14.22 15.23 -29.62
CA MET A 142 -14.97 16.40 -29.13
C MET A 142 -14.27 17.73 -29.38
N ILE A 143 -12.93 17.77 -29.27
CA ILE A 143 -12.18 19.03 -29.36
C ILE A 143 -11.87 19.40 -30.81
N TYR A 144 -11.63 18.41 -31.69
CA TYR A 144 -11.17 18.66 -33.06
C TYR A 144 -12.22 18.33 -34.11
N VAL A 145 -12.86 17.18 -34.02
CA VAL A 145 -13.74 16.70 -35.10
C VAL A 145 -15.10 17.39 -35.06
N ILE A 146 -15.76 17.43 -33.92
CA ILE A 146 -17.10 17.98 -33.79
C ILE A 146 -17.17 19.49 -34.20
N PRO A 147 -16.23 20.39 -33.80
CA PRO A 147 -16.25 21.76 -34.22
C PRO A 147 -16.14 21.98 -35.75
N GLN A 148 -15.53 21.05 -36.48
CA GLN A 148 -15.40 21.15 -37.93
C GLN A 148 -16.76 21.00 -38.67
N PHE A 149 -17.70 20.31 -38.03
CA PHE A 149 -19.04 20.14 -38.59
C PHE A 149 -20.01 21.30 -38.25
N THR A 150 -19.70 22.11 -37.26
CA THR A 150 -20.58 23.23 -36.82
C THR A 150 -20.90 24.20 -37.96
N PRO A 151 -19.92 24.68 -38.77
CA PRO A 151 -20.21 25.60 -39.88
C PRO A 151 -21.13 25.00 -40.95
N MET A 152 -21.01 23.70 -41.22
CA MET A 152 -21.87 23.04 -42.20
C MET A 152 -23.35 23.03 -41.80
N PHE A 153 -23.64 22.95 -40.51
CA PHE A 153 -25.01 22.99 -40.00
C PHE A 153 -25.56 24.43 -40.00
N GLU A 154 -24.71 25.45 -39.78
CA GLU A 154 -25.08 26.86 -39.87
C GLU A 154 -25.43 27.27 -41.29
N ASP A 155 -24.69 26.76 -42.29
CA ASP A 155 -24.93 27.04 -43.73
C ASP A 155 -26.25 26.47 -44.21
N PHE A 156 -26.76 25.38 -43.61
CA PHE A 156 -28.06 24.78 -43.96
C PHE A 156 -29.26 25.45 -43.27
N GLY A 157 -29.06 26.55 -42.50
CA GLY A 157 -30.11 27.33 -41.82
C GLY A 157 -30.90 26.54 -40.76
N GLY A 158 -30.39 25.40 -40.33
CA GLY A 158 -31.01 24.58 -39.31
C GLY A 158 -30.44 24.85 -37.91
N GLU A 159 -31.32 24.94 -36.90
CA GLU A 159 -30.86 24.93 -35.52
C GLU A 159 -30.17 23.60 -35.18
N LEU A 160 -29.00 23.67 -34.54
CA LEU A 160 -28.30 22.49 -34.06
C LEU A 160 -29.19 21.67 -33.10
N PRO A 161 -29.33 20.36 -33.31
CA PRO A 161 -30.05 19.50 -32.39
C PRO A 161 -29.56 19.67 -30.95
N MET A 162 -30.46 19.59 -29.98
CA MET A 162 -30.15 19.84 -28.56
C MET A 162 -29.01 18.97 -28.03
N LEU A 163 -28.92 17.71 -28.51
CA LEU A 163 -27.83 16.79 -28.18
C LEU A 163 -26.46 17.29 -28.68
N THR A 164 -26.42 17.85 -29.89
CA THR A 164 -25.17 18.37 -30.48
C THR A 164 -24.71 19.63 -29.72
N ARG A 165 -25.62 20.51 -29.29
CA ARG A 165 -25.30 21.66 -28.43
C ARG A 165 -24.68 21.21 -27.09
N ILE A 166 -25.23 20.18 -26.45
CA ILE A 166 -24.70 19.64 -25.19
C ILE A 166 -23.29 19.10 -25.40
N VAL A 167 -23.07 18.37 -26.49
CA VAL A 167 -21.75 17.79 -26.82
C VAL A 167 -20.72 18.87 -27.07
N ILE A 168 -21.05 19.93 -27.87
CA ILE A 168 -20.16 21.05 -28.13
C ILE A 168 -19.85 21.81 -26.83
N ALA A 169 -20.86 22.14 -26.03
CA ALA A 169 -20.67 22.83 -24.73
C ALA A 169 -19.78 22.01 -23.79
N THR A 170 -19.94 20.69 -23.78
CA THR A 170 -19.09 19.78 -22.99
C THR A 170 -17.65 19.78 -23.52
N GLY A 171 -17.46 19.77 -24.85
CA GLY A 171 -16.15 19.87 -25.48
C GLY A 171 -15.41 21.15 -25.14
N ASP A 172 -16.11 22.29 -25.21
CA ASP A 172 -15.57 23.63 -24.86
C ASP A 172 -15.22 23.70 -23.37
N LEU A 173 -16.05 23.13 -22.51
CA LEU A 173 -15.80 23.06 -21.10
C LEU A 173 -14.56 22.20 -20.79
N LEU A 174 -14.41 21.07 -21.46
CA LEU A 174 -13.22 20.23 -21.35
C LEU A 174 -11.97 20.95 -21.88
N LYS A 175 -12.06 21.62 -23.04
CA LYS A 175 -10.96 22.36 -23.64
C LYS A 175 -10.45 23.49 -22.77
N ASN A 176 -11.37 24.24 -22.14
CA ASN A 176 -11.01 25.40 -21.33
C ASN A 176 -10.70 25.05 -19.87
N PHE A 177 -11.27 23.98 -19.32
CA PHE A 177 -11.19 23.62 -17.89
C PHE A 177 -10.52 22.27 -17.62
N TRP A 178 -9.80 21.67 -18.56
CA TRP A 178 -9.10 20.39 -18.37
C TRP A 178 -8.15 20.42 -17.16
N TRP A 179 -7.47 21.55 -16.94
CA TRP A 179 -6.61 21.77 -15.77
C TRP A 179 -7.41 21.80 -14.45
N GLY A 180 -8.63 22.36 -14.48
CA GLY A 180 -9.53 22.37 -13.33
C GLY A 180 -9.98 20.96 -12.94
N ILE A 181 -10.24 20.10 -13.93
CA ILE A 181 -10.55 18.67 -13.71
C ILE A 181 -9.36 17.96 -13.07
N LEU A 182 -8.14 18.21 -13.55
CA LEU A 182 -6.92 17.64 -12.94
C LEU A 182 -6.71 18.10 -11.50
N ILE A 183 -6.95 19.40 -11.23
CA ILE A 183 -6.89 19.95 -9.86
C ILE A 183 -7.97 19.31 -8.98
N LEU A 184 -9.19 19.17 -9.47
CA LEU A 184 -10.29 18.55 -8.72
C LEU A 184 -9.99 17.10 -8.38
N ILE A 185 -9.49 16.32 -9.35
CA ILE A 185 -9.07 14.93 -9.14
C ILE A 185 -7.89 14.86 -8.13
N GLY A 186 -6.88 15.72 -8.30
CA GLY A 186 -5.74 15.80 -7.40
C GLY A 186 -6.13 16.21 -5.98
N ALA A 187 -6.95 17.25 -5.84
CA ALA A 187 -7.48 17.71 -4.55
C ALA A 187 -8.37 16.63 -3.89
N GLY A 188 -9.22 15.96 -4.68
CA GLY A 188 -10.03 14.85 -4.22
C GLY A 188 -9.20 13.67 -3.73
N ALA A 189 -8.15 13.30 -4.46
CA ALA A 189 -7.22 12.25 -4.08
C ALA A 189 -6.44 12.60 -2.79
N LEU A 190 -5.96 13.84 -2.68
CA LEU A 190 -5.28 14.35 -1.47
C LEU A 190 -6.22 14.41 -0.27
N TRP A 191 -7.45 14.87 -0.47
CA TRP A 191 -8.48 14.91 0.57
C TRP A 191 -8.84 13.50 1.04
N PHE A 192 -9.05 12.56 0.11
CA PHE A 192 -9.32 11.17 0.40
C PHE A 192 -8.16 10.51 1.16
N ARG A 193 -6.91 10.75 0.71
CA ARG A 193 -5.70 10.29 1.39
C ARG A 193 -5.56 10.88 2.79
N GLY A 194 -5.92 12.15 2.99
CA GLY A 194 -5.97 12.81 4.29
C GLY A 194 -7.02 12.21 5.23
N GLN A 195 -8.20 11.89 4.68
CA GLN A 195 -9.30 11.26 5.41
C GLN A 195 -8.94 9.84 5.86
N MET A 196 -8.28 9.07 5.00
CA MET A 196 -7.83 7.70 5.31
C MET A 196 -6.70 7.63 6.35
N ARG A 197 -6.00 8.74 6.59
CA ARG A 197 -4.97 8.83 7.64
C ARG A 197 -5.55 9.01 9.06
N LYS A 198 -6.80 9.45 9.18
CA LYS A 198 -7.46 9.67 10.49
C LYS A 198 -8.16 8.38 10.93
N PRO A 199 -7.80 7.76 12.07
CA PRO A 199 -8.35 6.47 12.50
C PRO A 199 -9.88 6.49 12.66
N ALA A 200 -10.44 7.60 13.15
CA ALA A 200 -11.89 7.77 13.32
C ALA A 200 -12.67 7.89 12.00
N SER A 201 -12.04 8.40 10.93
CA SER A 201 -12.65 8.48 9.60
C SER A 201 -12.56 7.14 8.88
N ARG A 202 -11.47 6.40 9.07
CA ARG A 202 -11.27 5.07 8.50
C ARG A 202 -12.38 4.10 8.94
N LEU A 203 -12.69 4.05 10.23
CA LEU A 203 -13.79 3.24 10.77
C LEU A 203 -15.17 3.57 10.16
N ARG A 204 -15.44 4.86 9.89
CA ARG A 204 -16.71 5.28 9.27
C ARG A 204 -16.81 4.88 7.80
N TRP A 205 -15.70 4.96 7.06
CA TRP A 205 -15.63 4.55 5.66
C TRP A 205 -15.67 3.03 5.53
N ASP A 206 -14.93 2.28 6.35
CA ASP A 206 -14.96 0.83 6.40
C ASP A 206 -16.37 0.31 6.68
N ARG A 207 -17.09 0.94 7.62
CA ARG A 207 -18.48 0.62 7.91
C ARG A 207 -19.43 0.92 6.74
N ARG A 208 -19.17 2.00 5.98
CA ARG A 208 -19.96 2.34 4.77
C ARG A 208 -19.70 1.36 3.62
N PHE A 209 -18.45 0.97 3.40
CA PHE A 209 -18.09 -0.01 2.38
C PHE A 209 -18.66 -1.39 2.69
N LEU A 210 -18.68 -1.82 3.96
CA LEU A 210 -19.30 -3.06 4.38
C LEU A 210 -20.81 -3.11 4.15
N HIS A 211 -21.48 -1.95 4.11
CA HIS A 211 -22.93 -1.86 3.84
C HIS A 211 -23.27 -1.75 2.34
N MET A 212 -22.28 -1.63 1.47
CA MET A 212 -22.50 -1.64 0.01
C MET A 212 -22.76 -3.06 -0.48
N LYS A 213 -23.94 -3.27 -1.08
CA LYS A 213 -24.50 -4.57 -1.46
C LYS A 213 -23.61 -5.46 -2.35
N TRP A 214 -22.64 -4.88 -3.07
CA TRP A 214 -21.75 -5.60 -3.99
C TRP A 214 -20.29 -5.68 -3.49
N VAL A 215 -19.88 -4.74 -2.68
CA VAL A 215 -18.49 -4.62 -2.20
C VAL A 215 -18.34 -5.17 -0.79
N GLY A 216 -19.39 -5.02 0.04
CA GLY A 216 -19.37 -5.44 1.44
C GLY A 216 -19.20 -6.94 1.61
N ASP A 217 -19.86 -7.76 0.78
CA ASP A 217 -19.74 -9.22 0.83
C ASP A 217 -18.34 -9.71 0.46
N VAL A 218 -17.71 -9.08 -0.52
CA VAL A 218 -16.33 -9.38 -0.94
C VAL A 218 -15.35 -8.98 0.15
N ILE A 219 -15.47 -7.78 0.71
CA ILE A 219 -14.60 -7.29 1.80
C ILE A 219 -14.76 -8.18 3.04
N ALA A 220 -16.01 -8.51 3.43
CA ALA A 220 -16.27 -9.40 4.56
C ALA A 220 -15.63 -10.78 4.37
N LYS A 221 -15.73 -11.38 3.19
CA LYS A 221 -15.08 -12.66 2.87
C LYS A 221 -13.56 -12.58 2.91
N ILE A 222 -12.98 -11.50 2.42
CA ILE A 222 -11.51 -11.27 2.46
C ILE A 222 -11.04 -11.13 3.91
N GLU A 223 -11.73 -10.33 4.74
CA GLU A 223 -11.35 -10.12 6.14
C GLU A 223 -11.56 -11.40 6.97
N MET A 224 -12.63 -12.16 6.73
CA MET A 224 -12.84 -13.46 7.39
C MET A 224 -11.77 -14.48 6.98
N ALA A 225 -11.42 -14.56 5.71
CA ALA A 225 -10.34 -15.44 5.24
C ALA A 225 -8.98 -15.04 5.85
N ARG A 226 -8.73 -13.74 5.99
CA ARG A 226 -7.54 -13.20 6.62
C ARG A 226 -7.49 -13.56 8.11
N LEU A 227 -8.58 -13.33 8.84
CA LEU A 227 -8.71 -13.66 10.26
C LEU A 227 -8.52 -15.17 10.48
N ALA A 228 -9.21 -16.01 9.72
CA ALA A 228 -9.10 -17.46 9.82
C ALA A 228 -7.65 -17.94 9.55
N ARG A 229 -6.99 -17.39 8.54
CA ARG A 229 -5.61 -17.73 8.22
C ARG A 229 -4.64 -17.28 9.30
N THR A 230 -4.79 -16.03 9.80
CA THR A 230 -3.93 -15.49 10.88
C THR A 230 -4.09 -16.29 12.16
N THR A 231 -5.34 -16.55 12.58
CA THR A 231 -5.63 -17.36 13.77
C THR A 231 -5.14 -18.78 13.60
N GLY A 232 -5.33 -19.39 12.43
CA GLY A 232 -4.82 -20.74 12.14
C GLY A 232 -3.29 -20.81 12.23
N THR A 233 -2.59 -19.82 11.68
CA THR A 233 -1.12 -19.75 11.77
C THR A 233 -0.64 -19.60 13.21
N LEU A 234 -1.30 -18.75 14.00
CA LEU A 234 -0.96 -18.56 15.42
C LEU A 234 -1.18 -19.83 16.25
N LEU A 235 -2.30 -20.55 16.03
CA LEU A 235 -2.60 -21.81 16.70
C LEU A 235 -1.60 -22.91 16.36
N VAL A 236 -1.22 -23.04 15.09
CA VAL A 236 -0.19 -24.00 14.65
C VAL A 236 1.17 -23.72 15.30
N ASN A 237 1.44 -22.44 15.62
CA ASN A 237 2.66 -22.03 16.33
C ASN A 237 2.52 -22.08 17.86
N GLY A 238 1.45 -22.71 18.40
CA GLY A 238 1.27 -22.91 19.84
C GLY A 238 0.79 -21.68 20.62
N VAL A 239 0.35 -20.63 19.94
CA VAL A 239 -0.22 -19.45 20.62
C VAL A 239 -1.62 -19.79 21.13
N PRO A 240 -1.94 -19.57 22.44
CA PRO A 240 -3.27 -19.82 22.97
C PRO A 240 -4.36 -19.06 22.22
N LEU A 241 -5.51 -19.69 21.98
CA LEU A 241 -6.61 -19.14 21.19
C LEU A 241 -7.05 -17.73 21.67
N LEU A 242 -7.15 -17.53 22.98
CA LEU A 242 -7.54 -16.24 23.57
C LEU A 242 -6.54 -15.11 23.23
N SER A 243 -5.25 -15.42 23.20
CA SER A 243 -4.22 -14.46 22.80
C SER A 243 -4.23 -14.21 21.30
N ALA A 244 -4.51 -15.22 20.49
CA ALA A 244 -4.60 -15.11 19.03
C ALA A 244 -5.77 -14.23 18.55
N ILE A 245 -6.88 -14.19 19.31
CA ILE A 245 -8.07 -13.36 18.97
C ILE A 245 -7.90 -11.92 19.46
N SER A 246 -7.05 -11.67 20.46
CA SER A 246 -6.82 -10.32 21.01
C SER A 246 -5.83 -9.47 20.20
N ILE A 247 -5.20 -10.04 19.19
CA ILE A 247 -4.22 -9.40 18.29
C ILE A 247 -4.91 -8.84 17.06
#